data_942494a8a82b669009f8871f699aed7c
#
_entry.id   942494a8a82b669009f8871f699aed7c
#
_cell.length_a   1.000
_cell.length_b   1.000
_cell.length_c   1.000
_cell.angle_alpha   90.00
_cell.angle_beta   90.00
_cell.angle_gamma   90.00
#
_symmetry.space_group_name_H-M   'P 1'
#
loop_
_entity.id
_entity.type
_entity.pdbx_description
1 polymer ?
#
loop_
_entity_poly.entity_id
_entity_poly.type
_entity_poly.pdbx_seq_one_letter_code
_entity_poly.pdbx_strand_id
1 'polypeptide(L)'
;FQVGTIAYIKQVVKLPDNLLRVLVEGKRRAELLGLEQETPYLRAETVLVSEEEEELPQAMLEAMYRSIRELFHTYCAKGGKIGKELAAQIMNIEKAPELIDQITINLPLSWQSRQKLLEAARLTDRYELLGAVLSNEINVLDISHDLQQKLKKRVDKNQREYILREQLKLIREELGEDNTADEAEEFRRKAKELTASQEVKDRIFKEIGRFKITSTNAAESSILRGYIETLLSLPWDKCSEDSEDLKAAWKILEEGHYGLKDVKERIMEFLSVRKLTHKGKSPILCLVGPPGTGKTSIAKSVAEATGKRYVRICLGGVKDEAEIRGHRKTYVGAMPGRITVALQQAKVANPLMLLDEIDKTSSDYKGDTSSALLEVLDPEQNNRFNDHYVELPQDLSEVLFIATANDIQGIPRPLLDRMEVIEISGYTENEKEHI
;
A
#
# COMPACT_ATOMS: atom_id res chain seq x y z
N PHE A 1 -9.26 -27.58 -56.34
CA PHE A 1 -8.02 -28.33 -56.44
C PHE A 1 -7.93 -28.94 -57.84
N GLN A 2 -6.78 -28.85 -58.45
CA GLN A 2 -6.56 -29.41 -59.80
C GLN A 2 -6.08 -30.87 -59.74
N VAL A 3 -5.33 -31.25 -58.70
CA VAL A 3 -4.83 -32.61 -58.52
C VAL A 3 -5.58 -33.33 -57.42
N GLY A 4 -6.03 -34.51 -57.70
CA GLY A 4 -6.72 -35.43 -56.78
C GLY A 4 -6.12 -36.83 -56.82
N THR A 5 -6.77 -37.78 -56.15
CA THR A 5 -6.37 -39.19 -56.11
C THR A 5 -7.49 -40.05 -56.61
N ILE A 6 -7.23 -40.88 -57.61
CA ILE A 6 -8.14 -41.96 -58.02
C ILE A 6 -8.10 -43.07 -56.96
N ALA A 7 -9.24 -43.36 -56.39
CA ALA A 7 -9.36 -44.32 -55.31
C ALA A 7 -10.31 -45.45 -55.63
N TYR A 8 -9.99 -46.62 -55.12
CA TYR A 8 -10.87 -47.79 -55.14
C TYR A 8 -11.75 -47.85 -53.91
N ILE A 9 -13.07 -47.98 -54.08
CA ILE A 9 -13.99 -48.04 -52.94
C ILE A 9 -13.99 -49.49 -52.41
N LYS A 10 -13.47 -49.69 -51.19
CA LYS A 10 -13.45 -51.05 -50.56
C LYS A 10 -14.75 -51.37 -49.84
N GLN A 11 -15.33 -50.40 -49.15
CA GLN A 11 -16.50 -50.61 -48.34
C GLN A 11 -17.32 -49.33 -48.21
N VAL A 12 -18.65 -49.48 -48.23
CA VAL A 12 -19.60 -48.41 -47.98
C VAL A 12 -20.51 -48.83 -46.83
N VAL A 13 -20.60 -48.05 -45.81
CA VAL A 13 -21.45 -48.26 -44.63
C VAL A 13 -22.43 -47.09 -44.50
N LYS A 14 -23.72 -47.39 -44.46
CA LYS A 14 -24.76 -46.38 -44.18
C LYS A 14 -24.84 -46.15 -42.67
N LEU A 15 -24.74 -44.88 -42.27
CA LEU A 15 -24.89 -44.41 -40.90
C LEU A 15 -26.30 -43.80 -40.74
N PRO A 16 -26.79 -43.61 -39.46
CA PRO A 16 -27.95 -42.77 -39.20
C PRO A 16 -27.81 -41.39 -39.82
N ASP A 17 -28.91 -40.66 -40.01
CA ASP A 17 -28.96 -39.31 -40.59
C ASP A 17 -28.52 -39.21 -42.07
N ASN A 18 -28.73 -40.26 -42.83
CA ASN A 18 -28.41 -40.29 -44.27
C ASN A 18 -26.94 -40.08 -44.63
N LEU A 19 -26.03 -40.33 -43.66
CA LEU A 19 -24.59 -40.25 -43.84
C LEU A 19 -24.02 -41.55 -44.36
N LEU A 20 -23.06 -41.46 -45.28
CA LEU A 20 -22.32 -42.58 -45.81
C LEU A 20 -20.88 -42.55 -45.34
N ARG A 21 -20.41 -43.65 -44.74
CA ARG A 21 -18.98 -43.84 -44.47
C ARG A 21 -18.41 -44.73 -45.57
N VAL A 22 -17.48 -44.20 -46.32
CA VAL A 22 -16.82 -44.87 -47.43
C VAL A 22 -15.36 -45.14 -47.08
N LEU A 23 -14.94 -46.42 -47.17
CA LEU A 23 -13.52 -46.75 -47.03
C LEU A 23 -12.96 -46.85 -48.47
N VAL A 24 -11.95 -45.98 -48.72
CA VAL A 24 -11.31 -45.89 -50.03
C VAL A 24 -9.81 -46.22 -49.95
N GLU A 25 -9.27 -46.78 -51.03
CA GLU A 25 -7.83 -46.99 -51.17
C GLU A 25 -7.34 -46.15 -52.34
N GLY A 26 -6.43 -45.17 -52.11
CA GLY A 26 -5.83 -44.36 -53.15
C GLY A 26 -4.94 -45.19 -54.06
N LYS A 27 -5.06 -45.04 -55.38
CA LYS A 27 -4.34 -45.84 -56.38
C LYS A 27 -3.33 -44.97 -57.15
N ARG A 28 -3.80 -43.86 -57.72
CA ARG A 28 -2.98 -43.00 -58.60
C ARG A 28 -3.39 -41.55 -58.44
N ARG A 29 -2.46 -40.65 -58.70
CA ARG A 29 -2.73 -39.22 -58.82
C ARG A 29 -3.38 -38.91 -60.16
N ALA A 30 -4.35 -38.01 -60.17
CA ALA A 30 -4.99 -37.55 -61.36
C ALA A 30 -5.24 -36.04 -61.32
N GLU A 31 -5.03 -35.38 -62.45
CA GLU A 31 -5.36 -33.98 -62.65
C GLU A 31 -6.78 -33.85 -63.18
N LEU A 32 -7.54 -32.94 -62.63
CA LEU A 32 -8.91 -32.61 -63.01
C LEU A 32 -8.85 -31.58 -64.15
N LEU A 33 -9.29 -31.96 -65.34
CA LEU A 33 -9.32 -31.07 -66.51
C LEU A 33 -10.60 -30.22 -66.53
N GLY A 34 -11.74 -30.83 -66.21
CA GLY A 34 -13.02 -30.13 -66.19
C GLY A 34 -14.14 -30.99 -65.60
N LEU A 35 -15.21 -30.32 -65.19
CA LEU A 35 -16.42 -30.94 -64.70
C LEU A 35 -17.37 -31.18 -65.95
N GLU A 36 -17.71 -32.39 -66.25
CA GLU A 36 -18.67 -32.70 -67.30
C GLU A 36 -20.10 -32.61 -66.79
N GLN A 37 -20.35 -32.95 -65.53
CA GLN A 37 -21.66 -33.01 -64.92
C GLN A 37 -21.61 -32.67 -63.42
N GLU A 38 -22.60 -31.91 -62.95
CA GLU A 38 -22.73 -31.58 -61.54
C GLU A 38 -23.87 -32.31 -60.84
N THR A 39 -24.94 -32.65 -61.56
CA THR A 39 -26.10 -33.34 -61.00
C THR A 39 -26.46 -34.55 -61.84
N PRO A 40 -26.90 -35.73 -61.26
CA PRO A 40 -27.15 -36.03 -59.83
C PRO A 40 -25.89 -36.36 -59.04
N TYR A 41 -24.72 -36.47 -59.67
CA TYR A 41 -23.41 -36.68 -59.08
C TYR A 41 -22.37 -35.94 -59.95
N LEU A 42 -21.26 -35.55 -59.31
CA LEU A 42 -20.14 -34.92 -59.99
C LEU A 42 -19.45 -35.91 -60.93
N ARG A 43 -19.34 -35.57 -62.22
CA ARG A 43 -18.54 -36.30 -63.23
C ARG A 43 -17.48 -35.31 -63.78
N ALA A 44 -16.28 -35.83 -63.91
CA ALA A 44 -15.18 -35.04 -64.34
C ALA A 44 -14.27 -35.77 -65.33
N GLU A 45 -13.69 -35.02 -66.24
CA GLU A 45 -12.63 -35.50 -67.11
C GLU A 45 -11.29 -35.36 -66.32
N THR A 46 -10.54 -36.47 -66.28
CA THR A 46 -9.28 -36.53 -65.49
C THR A 46 -8.19 -37.15 -66.31
N VAL A 47 -6.97 -36.62 -66.15
CA VAL A 47 -5.76 -37.21 -66.77
C VAL A 47 -4.89 -37.76 -65.64
N LEU A 48 -4.35 -38.94 -65.81
CA LEU A 48 -3.41 -39.55 -64.89
C LEU A 48 -2.12 -38.69 -64.88
N VAL A 49 -1.76 -38.21 -63.69
CA VAL A 49 -0.45 -37.59 -63.50
C VAL A 49 0.59 -38.71 -63.59
N SER A 50 1.34 -38.75 -64.70
CA SER A 50 2.52 -39.61 -64.77
C SER A 50 3.54 -39.04 -63.77
N GLU A 51 4.04 -39.92 -62.88
CA GLU A 51 5.26 -39.56 -62.17
C GLU A 51 6.33 -39.24 -63.23
N GLU A 52 6.83 -38.01 -63.28
CA GLU A 52 7.96 -37.69 -64.11
C GLU A 52 9.12 -38.58 -63.63
N GLU A 53 9.55 -39.55 -64.49
CA GLU A 53 10.72 -40.36 -64.19
C GLU A 53 11.94 -39.44 -64.20
N GLU A 54 12.26 -38.91 -63.00
CA GLU A 54 13.52 -38.22 -62.80
C GLU A 54 14.62 -39.31 -62.82
N GLU A 55 15.46 -39.31 -63.81
CA GLU A 55 16.72 -40.07 -63.78
C GLU A 55 17.66 -39.46 -62.72
N LEU A 56 17.37 -39.71 -61.45
CA LEU A 56 18.20 -39.24 -60.35
C LEU A 56 19.36 -40.20 -60.12
N PRO A 57 20.57 -39.70 -59.92
CA PRO A 57 21.70 -40.53 -59.51
C PRO A 57 21.37 -41.32 -58.23
N GLN A 58 21.76 -42.58 -58.20
CA GLN A 58 21.45 -43.45 -57.04
C GLN A 58 21.98 -42.85 -55.69
N ALA A 59 23.12 -42.16 -55.75
CA ALA A 59 23.68 -41.44 -54.57
C ALA A 59 22.77 -40.32 -54.08
N MET A 60 22.05 -39.63 -54.97
CA MET A 60 21.09 -38.57 -54.59
C MET A 60 19.83 -39.15 -53.94
N LEU A 61 19.27 -40.22 -54.50
CA LEU A 61 18.15 -40.97 -53.90
C LEU A 61 18.49 -41.44 -52.48
N GLU A 62 19.65 -42.02 -52.31
CA GLU A 62 20.18 -42.46 -50.99
C GLU A 62 20.32 -41.30 -50.01
N ALA A 63 20.85 -40.15 -50.44
CA ALA A 63 21.01 -38.96 -49.62
C ALA A 63 19.64 -38.40 -49.19
N MET A 64 18.68 -38.30 -50.11
CA MET A 64 17.29 -37.88 -49.83
C MET A 64 16.61 -38.81 -48.84
N TYR A 65 16.75 -40.13 -49.05
CA TYR A 65 16.18 -41.14 -48.15
C TYR A 65 16.74 -41.01 -46.74
N ARG A 66 18.05 -40.90 -46.58
CA ARG A 66 18.67 -40.74 -45.25
C ARG A 66 18.24 -39.46 -44.56
N SER A 67 18.26 -38.34 -45.28
CA SER A 67 17.87 -37.03 -44.73
C SER A 67 16.42 -37.00 -44.24
N ILE A 68 15.46 -37.46 -45.02
CA ILE A 68 14.07 -37.52 -44.63
C ILE A 68 13.86 -38.45 -43.43
N ARG A 69 14.52 -39.61 -43.42
CA ARG A 69 14.48 -40.57 -42.34
C ARG A 69 15.01 -39.98 -41.03
N GLU A 70 16.09 -39.22 -41.08
CA GLU A 70 16.66 -38.51 -39.90
C GLU A 70 15.74 -37.41 -39.38
N LEU A 71 15.17 -36.59 -40.26
CA LEU A 71 14.22 -35.57 -39.89
C LEU A 71 12.97 -36.16 -39.23
N PHE A 72 12.45 -37.23 -39.81
CA PHE A 72 11.27 -37.95 -39.28
C PHE A 72 11.56 -38.59 -37.93
N HIS A 73 12.75 -39.21 -37.78
CA HIS A 73 13.21 -39.73 -36.49
C HIS A 73 13.30 -38.63 -35.43
N THR A 74 13.87 -37.50 -35.78
CA THR A 74 13.99 -36.34 -34.87
C THR A 74 12.62 -35.79 -34.45
N TYR A 75 11.68 -35.70 -35.40
CA TYR A 75 10.31 -35.29 -35.12
C TYR A 75 9.63 -36.24 -34.12
N CYS A 76 9.75 -37.56 -34.32
CA CYS A 76 9.19 -38.58 -33.43
C CYS A 76 9.85 -38.52 -32.01
N ALA A 77 11.18 -38.36 -31.96
CA ALA A 77 11.92 -38.28 -30.69
C ALA A 77 11.56 -37.06 -29.86
N LYS A 78 11.19 -35.94 -30.51
CA LYS A 78 10.76 -34.69 -29.85
C LYS A 78 9.30 -34.67 -29.44
N GLY A 79 8.60 -35.80 -29.50
CA GLY A 79 7.22 -35.93 -29.07
C GLY A 79 6.18 -35.65 -30.16
N GLY A 80 6.54 -35.88 -31.42
CA GLY A 80 5.61 -35.84 -32.55
C GLY A 80 4.36 -36.73 -32.34
N LYS A 81 3.21 -36.30 -32.84
CA LYS A 81 1.90 -36.94 -32.63
C LYS A 81 1.71 -38.24 -33.36
N ILE A 82 2.76 -39.05 -33.53
CA ILE A 82 2.74 -40.35 -34.20
C ILE A 82 3.04 -41.44 -33.17
N GLY A 83 2.20 -42.50 -33.14
CA GLY A 83 2.42 -43.62 -32.24
C GLY A 83 3.72 -44.37 -32.53
N LYS A 84 4.38 -44.88 -31.50
CA LYS A 84 5.70 -45.52 -31.61
C LYS A 84 5.71 -46.71 -32.57
N GLU A 85 4.63 -47.53 -32.60
CA GLU A 85 4.50 -48.68 -33.50
C GLU A 85 4.40 -48.26 -34.97
N LEU A 86 3.59 -47.20 -35.23
CA LEU A 86 3.42 -46.68 -36.60
C LEU A 86 4.71 -45.99 -37.08
N ALA A 87 5.38 -45.27 -36.21
CA ALA A 87 6.69 -44.63 -36.51
C ALA A 87 7.71 -45.73 -36.90
N ALA A 88 7.78 -46.82 -36.15
CA ALA A 88 8.66 -47.97 -36.48
C ALA A 88 8.32 -48.59 -37.81
N GLN A 89 7.04 -48.78 -38.14
CA GLN A 89 6.61 -49.31 -39.43
C GLN A 89 7.02 -48.41 -40.62
N ILE A 90 6.83 -47.06 -40.46
CA ILE A 90 7.25 -46.09 -41.49
C ILE A 90 8.76 -46.09 -41.68
N MET A 91 9.51 -46.21 -40.60
CA MET A 91 10.99 -46.23 -40.63
C MET A 91 11.58 -47.46 -41.31
N ASN A 92 10.79 -48.57 -41.46
CA ASN A 92 11.21 -49.77 -42.11
C ASN A 92 10.98 -49.78 -43.65
N ILE A 93 10.44 -48.68 -44.20
CA ILE A 93 10.22 -48.55 -45.64
C ILE A 93 11.56 -48.29 -46.32
N GLU A 94 11.94 -49.05 -47.30
CA GLU A 94 13.23 -48.99 -47.96
C GLU A 94 13.26 -48.03 -49.16
N LYS A 95 12.12 -47.75 -49.77
CA LYS A 95 12.02 -46.91 -50.97
C LYS A 95 11.69 -45.46 -50.61
N ALA A 96 12.47 -44.50 -51.09
CA ALA A 96 12.30 -43.09 -50.81
C ALA A 96 10.94 -42.51 -51.19
N PRO A 97 10.31 -42.80 -52.37
CA PRO A 97 8.98 -42.32 -52.69
C PRO A 97 7.89 -42.82 -51.73
N GLU A 98 7.94 -44.09 -51.40
CA GLU A 98 6.99 -44.74 -50.49
C GLU A 98 7.13 -44.17 -49.06
N LEU A 99 8.39 -43.90 -48.60
CA LEU A 99 8.67 -43.31 -47.30
C LEU A 99 8.09 -41.88 -47.20
N ILE A 100 8.30 -41.05 -48.23
CA ILE A 100 7.80 -39.67 -48.29
C ILE A 100 6.25 -39.67 -48.24
N ASP A 101 5.58 -40.52 -49.00
CA ASP A 101 4.14 -40.58 -49.02
C ASP A 101 3.56 -41.10 -47.69
N GLN A 102 4.16 -42.11 -47.08
CA GLN A 102 3.72 -42.64 -45.78
C GLN A 102 3.94 -41.63 -44.65
N ILE A 103 5.03 -40.88 -44.63
CA ILE A 103 5.24 -39.81 -43.67
C ILE A 103 4.19 -38.71 -43.87
N THR A 104 3.94 -38.27 -45.09
CA THR A 104 2.96 -37.23 -45.45
C THR A 104 1.54 -37.56 -45.01
N ILE A 105 1.12 -38.80 -45.17
CA ILE A 105 -0.24 -39.29 -44.78
C ILE A 105 -0.41 -39.27 -43.28
N ASN A 106 0.62 -39.63 -42.52
CA ASN A 106 0.54 -39.83 -41.07
C ASN A 106 0.94 -38.58 -40.25
N LEU A 107 1.57 -37.56 -40.87
CA LEU A 107 1.81 -36.28 -40.20
C LEU A 107 0.50 -35.51 -39.98
N PRO A 108 0.30 -34.85 -38.83
CA PRO A 108 -0.88 -34.02 -38.54
C PRO A 108 -0.81 -32.67 -39.27
N LEU A 109 -0.66 -32.72 -40.62
CA LEU A 109 -0.54 -31.54 -41.44
C LEU A 109 -1.89 -30.90 -41.74
N SER A 110 -1.87 -29.58 -42.01
CA SER A 110 -3.03 -28.89 -42.56
C SER A 110 -3.41 -29.46 -43.93
N TRP A 111 -4.67 -29.38 -44.30
CA TRP A 111 -5.11 -29.84 -45.60
C TRP A 111 -4.40 -29.12 -46.77
N GLN A 112 -4.06 -27.82 -46.58
CA GLN A 112 -3.31 -27.04 -47.58
C GLN A 112 -1.89 -27.61 -47.79
N SER A 113 -1.20 -27.96 -46.72
CA SER A 113 0.13 -28.57 -46.82
C SER A 113 0.09 -29.96 -47.49
N ARG A 114 -0.92 -30.78 -47.15
CA ARG A 114 -1.12 -32.07 -47.77
C ARG A 114 -1.42 -31.95 -49.26
N GLN A 115 -2.23 -30.96 -49.66
CA GLN A 115 -2.56 -30.69 -51.04
C GLN A 115 -1.32 -30.27 -51.84
N LYS A 116 -0.48 -29.37 -51.31
CA LYS A 116 0.79 -28.99 -51.98
C LYS A 116 1.70 -30.19 -52.20
N LEU A 117 1.81 -31.10 -51.23
CA LEU A 117 2.59 -32.33 -51.39
C LEU A 117 1.98 -33.32 -52.40
N LEU A 118 0.64 -33.33 -52.54
CA LEU A 118 -0.06 -34.13 -53.52
C LEU A 118 0.15 -33.59 -54.95
N GLU A 119 0.18 -32.26 -55.13
CA GLU A 119 0.35 -31.57 -56.39
C GLU A 119 1.81 -31.65 -56.93
N ALA A 120 2.77 -31.87 -56.02
CA ALA A 120 4.18 -32.04 -56.43
C ALA A 120 4.38 -33.35 -57.19
N ALA A 121 4.57 -33.28 -58.51
CA ALA A 121 4.74 -34.43 -59.39
C ALA A 121 6.11 -35.05 -59.28
N ARG A 122 7.18 -34.21 -59.11
CA ARG A 122 8.57 -34.63 -58.99
C ARG A 122 8.91 -35.13 -57.60
N LEU A 123 9.77 -36.15 -57.54
CA LEU A 123 10.24 -36.68 -56.25
C LEU A 123 11.10 -35.64 -55.52
N THR A 124 11.92 -34.88 -56.21
CA THR A 124 12.73 -33.78 -55.62
C THR A 124 11.87 -32.72 -54.98
N ASP A 125 10.79 -32.25 -55.63
CA ASP A 125 9.88 -31.26 -55.09
C ASP A 125 9.15 -31.78 -53.84
N ARG A 126 8.71 -33.04 -53.84
CA ARG A 126 8.09 -33.69 -52.65
C ARG A 126 9.06 -33.78 -51.48
N TYR A 127 10.32 -34.11 -51.74
CA TYR A 127 11.38 -34.18 -50.76
C TYR A 127 11.62 -32.81 -50.09
N GLU A 128 11.80 -31.75 -50.92
CA GLU A 128 12.03 -30.41 -50.42
C GLU A 128 10.85 -29.89 -49.59
N LEU A 129 9.64 -30.04 -50.07
CA LEU A 129 8.43 -29.62 -49.36
C LEU A 129 8.23 -30.39 -48.04
N LEU A 130 8.43 -31.70 -48.03
CA LEU A 130 8.31 -32.51 -46.81
C LEU A 130 9.42 -32.18 -45.83
N GLY A 131 10.66 -31.98 -46.32
CA GLY A 131 11.81 -31.55 -45.49
C GLY A 131 11.58 -30.22 -44.80
N ALA A 132 11.05 -29.22 -45.54
CA ALA A 132 10.67 -27.92 -44.98
C ALA A 132 9.57 -28.04 -43.92
N VAL A 133 8.53 -28.84 -44.19
CA VAL A 133 7.44 -29.08 -43.26
C VAL A 133 7.94 -29.75 -41.97
N LEU A 134 8.73 -30.82 -42.06
CA LEU A 134 9.28 -31.53 -40.92
C LEU A 134 10.17 -30.61 -40.07
N SER A 135 11.03 -29.84 -40.74
CA SER A 135 11.91 -28.87 -40.04
C SER A 135 11.11 -27.82 -39.27
N ASN A 136 10.04 -27.30 -39.86
CA ASN A 136 9.15 -26.33 -39.20
C ASN A 136 8.41 -27.01 -38.03
N GLU A 137 7.87 -28.20 -38.16
CA GLU A 137 7.20 -28.93 -37.06
C GLU A 137 8.16 -29.23 -35.90
N ILE A 138 9.41 -29.59 -36.20
CA ILE A 138 10.46 -29.78 -35.19
C ILE A 138 10.72 -28.49 -34.43
N ASN A 139 10.85 -27.35 -35.09
CA ASN A 139 11.03 -26.05 -34.47
C ASN A 139 9.86 -25.66 -33.58
N VAL A 140 8.62 -25.92 -34.01
CA VAL A 140 7.41 -25.67 -33.20
C VAL A 140 7.42 -26.53 -31.94
N LEU A 141 7.83 -27.79 -32.03
CA LEU A 141 7.95 -28.69 -30.87
C LEU A 141 9.02 -28.17 -29.87
N ASP A 142 10.16 -27.70 -30.35
CA ASP A 142 11.22 -27.13 -29.52
C ASP A 142 10.73 -25.90 -28.78
N ILE A 143 10.11 -24.94 -29.46
CA ILE A 143 9.55 -23.73 -28.85
C ILE A 143 8.47 -24.09 -27.83
N SER A 144 7.60 -25.06 -28.15
CA SER A 144 6.55 -25.51 -27.22
C SER A 144 7.13 -26.13 -25.94
N HIS A 145 8.20 -26.94 -26.09
CA HIS A 145 8.89 -27.55 -24.96
C HIS A 145 9.54 -26.49 -24.06
N ASP A 146 10.24 -25.52 -24.65
CA ASP A 146 10.86 -24.40 -23.92
C ASP A 146 9.85 -23.54 -23.18
N LEU A 147 8.70 -23.26 -23.80
CA LEU A 147 7.61 -22.53 -23.16
C LEU A 147 7.02 -23.30 -21.98
N GLN A 148 6.80 -24.60 -22.13
CA GLN A 148 6.31 -25.45 -21.06
C GLN A 148 7.29 -25.49 -19.88
N GLN A 149 8.59 -25.61 -20.14
CA GLN A 149 9.60 -25.57 -19.08
C GLN A 149 9.63 -24.23 -18.35
N LYS A 150 9.57 -23.10 -19.08
CA LYS A 150 9.52 -21.77 -18.49
C LYS A 150 8.27 -21.57 -17.63
N LEU A 151 7.11 -22.02 -18.12
CA LEU A 151 5.86 -21.98 -17.35
C LEU A 151 5.94 -22.82 -16.08
N LYS A 152 6.46 -24.05 -16.17
CA LYS A 152 6.61 -24.93 -15.00
C LYS A 152 7.52 -24.28 -13.95
N LYS A 153 8.70 -23.77 -14.34
CA LYS A 153 9.61 -23.07 -13.43
C LYS A 153 8.95 -21.86 -12.75
N ARG A 154 8.11 -21.13 -13.48
CA ARG A 154 7.40 -19.95 -12.94
C ARG A 154 6.30 -20.34 -11.96
N VAL A 155 5.55 -21.39 -12.26
CA VAL A 155 4.53 -21.94 -11.37
C VAL A 155 5.15 -22.50 -10.09
N ASP A 156 6.22 -23.30 -10.20
CA ASP A 156 6.93 -23.86 -9.05
C ASP A 156 7.49 -22.77 -8.14
N LYS A 157 8.05 -21.68 -8.73
CA LYS A 157 8.53 -20.51 -7.97
C LYS A 157 7.39 -19.83 -7.22
N ASN A 158 6.28 -19.56 -7.88
CA ASN A 158 5.12 -18.89 -7.26
C ASN A 158 4.51 -19.75 -6.14
N GLN A 159 4.39 -21.06 -6.36
CA GLN A 159 3.87 -21.98 -5.36
C GLN A 159 4.78 -22.06 -4.13
N ARG A 160 6.11 -22.10 -4.34
CA ARG A 160 7.08 -22.07 -3.25
C ARG A 160 7.01 -20.76 -2.46
N GLU A 161 6.87 -19.61 -3.15
CA GLU A 161 6.73 -18.31 -2.50
C GLU A 161 5.43 -18.23 -1.69
N TYR A 162 4.32 -18.78 -2.20
CA TYR A 162 3.05 -18.86 -1.48
C TYR A 162 3.19 -19.70 -0.20
N ILE A 163 3.76 -20.91 -0.30
CA ILE A 163 3.96 -21.80 0.85
C ILE A 163 4.85 -21.11 1.92
N LEU A 164 5.94 -20.46 1.49
CA LEU A 164 6.81 -19.73 2.42
C LEU A 164 6.09 -18.58 3.11
N ARG A 165 5.20 -17.86 2.44
CA ARG A 165 4.39 -16.79 3.03
C ARG A 165 3.38 -17.35 4.05
N GLU A 166 2.73 -18.47 3.74
CA GLU A 166 1.82 -19.14 4.70
C GLU A 166 2.56 -19.69 5.91
N GLN A 167 3.72 -20.31 5.72
CA GLN A 167 4.56 -20.75 6.84
C GLN A 167 5.01 -19.57 7.71
N LEU A 168 5.41 -18.46 7.11
CA LEU A 168 5.80 -17.24 7.83
C LEU A 168 4.62 -16.64 8.59
N LYS A 169 3.40 -16.71 8.04
CA LYS A 169 2.18 -16.30 8.71
C LYS A 169 1.90 -17.17 9.94
N LEU A 170 1.92 -18.49 9.80
CA LEU A 170 1.72 -19.43 10.90
C LEU A 170 2.77 -19.26 12.03
N ILE A 171 4.04 -19.05 11.66
CA ILE A 171 5.10 -18.78 12.63
C ILE A 171 4.84 -17.46 13.38
N ARG A 172 4.36 -16.41 12.70
CA ARG A 172 4.00 -15.14 13.33
C ARG A 172 2.79 -15.28 14.25
N GLU A 173 1.77 -16.05 13.86
CA GLU A 173 0.62 -16.39 14.71
C GLU A 173 1.05 -17.11 15.98
N GLU A 174 1.95 -18.10 15.89
CA GLU A 174 2.50 -18.82 17.05
C GLU A 174 3.39 -17.94 17.95
N LEU A 175 4.10 -16.95 17.37
CA LEU A 175 4.92 -15.99 18.12
C LEU A 175 4.09 -14.82 18.70
N GLY A 176 2.79 -14.74 18.41
CA GLY A 176 1.93 -13.64 18.84
C GLY A 176 2.19 -12.32 18.11
N GLU A 177 2.86 -12.34 16.96
CA GLU A 177 3.24 -11.16 16.18
C GLU A 177 2.15 -10.70 15.18
N ASP A 178 0.97 -11.30 15.22
CA ASP A 178 -0.04 -11.17 14.16
C ASP A 178 -0.86 -9.87 14.19
N ASN A 179 -0.61 -8.99 15.19
CA ASN A 179 -1.41 -7.76 15.33
C ASN A 179 -0.91 -6.57 14.50
N THR A 180 0.30 -6.59 13.96
CA THR A 180 0.89 -5.37 13.35
C THR A 180 0.25 -4.95 12.02
N ALA A 181 -0.27 -5.89 11.24
CA ALA A 181 -0.94 -5.57 9.97
C ALA A 181 -2.35 -4.99 10.22
N ASP A 182 -3.08 -5.59 11.14
CA ASP A 182 -4.43 -5.17 11.53
C ASP A 182 -4.37 -3.83 12.27
N GLU A 183 -3.38 -3.64 13.17
CA GLU A 183 -3.13 -2.38 13.84
C GLU A 183 -2.76 -1.26 12.85
N ALA A 184 -1.94 -1.55 11.84
CA ALA A 184 -1.60 -0.57 10.80
C ALA A 184 -2.83 -0.14 9.99
N GLU A 185 -3.77 -1.04 9.71
CA GLU A 185 -5.03 -0.69 9.05
C GLU A 185 -5.97 0.09 9.99
N GLU A 186 -5.99 -0.22 11.28
CA GLU A 186 -6.73 0.56 12.28
C GLU A 186 -6.17 1.98 12.39
N PHE A 187 -4.85 2.14 12.47
CA PHE A 187 -4.20 3.45 12.47
C PHE A 187 -4.50 4.23 11.20
N ARG A 188 -4.53 3.58 10.03
CA ARG A 188 -4.90 4.23 8.77
C ARG A 188 -6.34 4.73 8.77
N ARG A 189 -7.26 3.96 9.33
CA ARG A 189 -8.66 4.39 9.47
C ARG A 189 -8.76 5.62 10.36
N LYS A 190 -8.14 5.59 11.56
CA LYS A 190 -8.11 6.72 12.49
C LYS A 190 -7.47 7.97 11.86
N ALA A 191 -6.37 7.80 11.10
CA ALA A 191 -5.71 8.90 10.40
C ALA A 191 -6.57 9.54 9.31
N LYS A 192 -7.43 8.77 8.62
CA LYS A 192 -8.39 9.31 7.64
C LYS A 192 -9.49 10.13 8.29
N GLU A 193 -9.97 9.69 9.45
CA GLU A 193 -11.03 10.36 10.23
C GLU A 193 -10.51 11.58 10.99
N LEU A 194 -9.18 11.71 11.15
CA LEU A 194 -8.56 12.80 11.89
C LEU A 194 -8.79 14.15 11.18
N THR A 195 -9.26 15.14 11.95
CA THR A 195 -9.35 16.53 11.50
C THR A 195 -7.98 17.17 11.68
N ALA A 196 -7.18 17.28 10.61
CA ALA A 196 -5.83 17.80 10.65
C ALA A 196 -5.39 18.26 9.25
N SER A 197 -4.35 19.08 9.18
CA SER A 197 -3.75 19.54 7.93
C SER A 197 -3.22 18.36 7.08
N GLN A 198 -3.06 18.57 5.78
CA GLN A 198 -2.55 17.52 4.88
C GLN A 198 -1.12 17.11 5.25
N GLU A 199 -0.30 18.04 5.70
CA GLU A 199 1.08 17.78 6.14
C GLU A 199 1.13 16.79 7.31
N VAL A 200 0.25 16.98 8.30
CA VAL A 200 0.13 16.09 9.47
C VAL A 200 -0.32 14.69 9.03
N LYS A 201 -1.33 14.61 8.17
CA LYS A 201 -1.83 13.33 7.65
C LYS A 201 -0.76 12.58 6.86
N ASP A 202 -0.03 13.26 5.99
CA ASP A 202 1.03 12.66 5.18
C ASP A 202 2.16 12.11 6.07
N ARG A 203 2.51 12.85 7.14
CA ARG A 203 3.48 12.38 8.13
C ARG A 203 2.98 11.12 8.84
N ILE A 204 1.73 11.10 9.29
CA ILE A 204 1.15 9.93 9.96
C ILE A 204 1.14 8.73 9.01
N PHE A 205 0.70 8.88 7.77
CA PHE A 205 0.71 7.78 6.79
C PHE A 205 2.10 7.25 6.49
N LYS A 206 3.10 8.13 6.45
CA LYS A 206 4.51 7.75 6.28
C LYS A 206 5.01 6.89 7.44
N GLU A 207 4.70 7.28 8.69
CA GLU A 207 5.12 6.51 9.86
C GLU A 207 4.34 5.19 10.00
N ILE A 208 3.05 5.13 9.63
CA ILE A 208 2.29 3.87 9.52
C ILE A 208 2.91 2.94 8.47
N GLY A 209 3.38 3.49 7.34
CA GLY A 209 4.11 2.73 6.33
C GLY A 209 5.40 2.11 6.87
N ARG A 210 6.16 2.85 7.67
CA ARG A 210 7.36 2.36 8.36
C ARG A 210 7.02 1.29 9.38
N PHE A 211 6.00 1.50 10.20
CA PHE A 211 5.53 0.53 11.19
C PHE A 211 5.22 -0.83 10.58
N LYS A 212 4.55 -0.84 9.41
CA LYS A 212 4.24 -2.06 8.67
C LYS A 212 5.48 -2.83 8.19
N ILE A 213 6.57 -2.12 7.86
CA ILE A 213 7.82 -2.72 7.36
C ILE A 213 8.69 -3.21 8.53
N THR A 214 8.69 -2.47 9.65
CA THR A 214 9.56 -2.72 10.82
C THR A 214 9.02 -3.80 11.75
N SER A 215 7.97 -4.52 11.39
CA SER A 215 7.30 -5.56 12.21
C SER A 215 8.22 -6.68 12.73
N THR A 216 9.43 -6.82 12.18
CA THR A 216 10.40 -7.84 12.59
C THR A 216 11.24 -7.46 13.83
N ASN A 217 11.24 -6.17 14.23
CA ASN A 217 11.98 -5.68 15.40
C ASN A 217 10.99 -5.17 16.46
N ALA A 218 10.70 -5.99 17.47
CA ALA A 218 9.70 -5.68 18.49
C ALA A 218 9.96 -4.36 19.23
N ALA A 219 11.21 -4.02 19.52
CA ALA A 219 11.57 -2.79 20.23
C ALA A 219 11.29 -1.54 19.37
N GLU A 220 11.70 -1.55 18.11
CA GLU A 220 11.48 -0.44 17.18
C GLU A 220 9.99 -0.30 16.82
N SER A 221 9.29 -1.42 16.65
CA SER A 221 7.85 -1.46 16.41
C SER A 221 7.08 -0.83 17.58
N SER A 222 7.48 -1.11 18.84
CA SER A 222 6.85 -0.50 20.03
C SER A 222 7.04 1.02 20.08
N ILE A 223 8.23 1.53 19.73
CA ILE A 223 8.51 2.97 19.67
C ILE A 223 7.67 3.64 18.57
N LEU A 224 7.60 3.06 17.39
CA LEU A 224 6.79 3.57 16.27
C LEU A 224 5.30 3.55 16.61
N ARG A 225 4.81 2.50 17.28
CA ARG A 225 3.43 2.42 17.79
C ARG A 225 3.12 3.60 18.68
N GLY A 226 3.90 3.80 19.75
CA GLY A 226 3.68 4.91 20.70
C GLY A 226 3.74 6.28 20.03
N TYR A 227 4.61 6.45 19.05
CA TYR A 227 4.69 7.67 18.26
C TYR A 227 3.44 7.92 17.42
N ILE A 228 2.96 6.91 16.69
CA ILE A 228 1.72 6.98 15.88
C ILE A 228 0.50 7.24 16.77
N GLU A 229 0.39 6.54 17.90
CA GLU A 229 -0.68 6.76 18.88
C GLU A 229 -0.66 8.19 19.43
N THR A 230 0.52 8.74 19.72
CA THR A 230 0.68 10.14 20.13
C THR A 230 0.16 11.09 19.06
N LEU A 231 0.58 10.92 17.79
CA LEU A 231 0.12 11.76 16.68
C LEU A 231 -1.39 11.69 16.45
N LEU A 232 -1.98 10.49 16.58
CA LEU A 232 -3.41 10.27 16.40
C LEU A 232 -4.26 10.81 17.56
N SER A 233 -3.68 10.93 18.75
CA SER A 233 -4.39 11.40 19.95
C SER A 233 -4.38 12.94 20.09
N LEU A 234 -3.53 13.63 19.33
CA LEU A 234 -3.46 15.09 19.35
C LEU A 234 -4.69 15.73 18.67
N PRO A 235 -5.26 16.78 19.28
CA PRO A 235 -6.40 17.51 18.74
C PRO A 235 -5.94 18.60 17.75
N TRP A 236 -5.44 18.23 16.58
CA TRP A 236 -4.81 19.15 15.61
C TRP A 236 -5.68 20.39 15.27
N ASP A 237 -6.94 20.17 14.86
CA ASP A 237 -7.86 21.23 14.45
C ASP A 237 -9.22 21.13 15.18
N LYS A 238 -9.28 20.39 16.27
CA LYS A 238 -10.50 20.19 17.04
C LYS A 238 -10.61 21.21 18.15
N CYS A 239 -11.43 22.24 17.97
CA CYS A 239 -11.69 23.26 18.98
C CYS A 239 -13.00 22.98 19.74
N SER A 240 -13.06 23.44 21.00
CA SER A 240 -14.32 23.60 21.75
C SER A 240 -14.97 24.92 21.39
N GLU A 241 -16.29 24.99 21.53
CA GLU A 241 -17.01 26.26 21.41
C GLU A 241 -16.74 27.11 22.65
N ASP A 242 -16.21 28.32 22.45
CA ASP A 242 -15.97 29.27 23.52
C ASP A 242 -17.25 30.00 23.91
N SER A 243 -17.51 30.15 25.20
CA SER A 243 -18.59 30.99 25.70
C SER A 243 -18.15 32.44 25.78
N GLU A 244 -18.88 33.35 25.16
CA GLU A 244 -18.63 34.78 25.19
C GLU A 244 -19.60 35.55 26.11
N ASP A 245 -20.37 34.83 26.94
CA ASP A 245 -21.32 35.46 27.87
C ASP A 245 -20.66 35.97 29.13
N LEU A 246 -20.28 37.23 29.13
CA LEU A 246 -19.65 37.90 30.27
C LEU A 246 -20.52 37.92 31.53
N LYS A 247 -21.88 37.89 31.39
CA LYS A 247 -22.79 37.85 32.54
C LYS A 247 -22.76 36.49 33.21
N ALA A 248 -22.79 35.41 32.40
CA ALA A 248 -22.62 34.07 32.92
C ALA A 248 -21.25 33.88 33.56
N ALA A 249 -20.18 34.42 32.93
CA ALA A 249 -18.83 34.38 33.50
C ALA A 249 -18.72 35.06 34.85
N TRP A 250 -19.29 36.26 35.02
CA TRP A 250 -19.35 36.94 36.32
C TRP A 250 -20.06 36.09 37.39
N LYS A 251 -21.19 35.51 37.03
CA LYS A 251 -21.96 34.70 37.97
C LYS A 251 -21.17 33.48 38.45
N ILE A 252 -20.48 32.76 37.54
CA ILE A 252 -19.65 31.62 37.90
C ILE A 252 -18.49 32.03 38.83
N LEU A 253 -17.84 33.18 38.58
CA LEU A 253 -16.80 33.68 39.45
C LEU A 253 -17.32 34.12 40.81
N GLU A 254 -18.54 34.69 40.89
CA GLU A 254 -19.16 35.13 42.11
C GLU A 254 -19.65 33.96 43.00
N GLU A 255 -20.22 32.94 42.39
CA GLU A 255 -20.66 31.72 43.08
C GLU A 255 -19.48 30.85 43.53
N GLY A 256 -18.38 30.81 42.79
CA GLY A 256 -17.22 29.98 43.08
C GLY A 256 -16.23 30.58 44.11
N HIS A 257 -16.23 31.89 44.29
CA HIS A 257 -15.24 32.56 45.14
C HIS A 257 -15.86 33.67 45.95
N TYR A 258 -15.76 33.57 47.26
CA TYR A 258 -16.20 34.63 48.17
C TYR A 258 -15.19 35.76 48.20
N GLY A 259 -15.63 37.02 48.20
CA GLY A 259 -14.73 38.19 48.19
C GLY A 259 -13.98 38.36 46.88
N LEU A 260 -12.69 38.75 46.95
CA LEU A 260 -11.78 38.91 45.81
C LEU A 260 -12.33 39.81 44.69
N LYS A 261 -13.02 40.89 45.03
CA LYS A 261 -13.72 41.77 44.11
C LYS A 261 -12.79 42.32 43.01
N ASP A 262 -11.67 42.87 43.42
CA ASP A 262 -10.69 43.47 42.48
C ASP A 262 -10.13 42.41 41.50
N VAL A 263 -9.87 41.20 41.99
CA VAL A 263 -9.40 40.06 41.16
C VAL A 263 -10.47 39.66 40.14
N LYS A 264 -11.73 39.56 40.55
CA LYS A 264 -12.85 39.23 39.64
C LYS A 264 -13.05 40.33 38.60
N GLU A 265 -13.01 41.60 38.97
CA GLU A 265 -13.12 42.76 38.08
C GLU A 265 -11.99 42.72 37.04
N ARG A 266 -10.74 42.49 37.43
CA ARG A 266 -9.60 42.36 36.50
C ARG A 266 -9.72 41.18 35.56
N ILE A 267 -10.17 40.04 36.07
CA ILE A 267 -10.44 38.88 35.21
C ILE A 267 -11.53 39.20 34.16
N MET A 268 -12.60 39.90 34.57
CA MET A 268 -13.66 40.32 33.66
C MET A 268 -13.20 41.36 32.62
N GLU A 269 -12.34 42.29 33.00
CA GLU A 269 -11.68 43.22 32.08
C GLU A 269 -10.86 42.45 31.05
N PHE A 270 -10.03 41.51 31.48
CA PHE A 270 -9.25 40.62 30.61
C PHE A 270 -10.12 39.83 29.62
N LEU A 271 -11.19 39.19 30.11
CA LEU A 271 -12.13 38.46 29.26
C LEU A 271 -12.86 39.40 28.28
N SER A 272 -13.16 40.61 28.68
CA SER A 272 -13.81 41.63 27.82
C SER A 272 -12.87 42.10 26.70
N VAL A 273 -11.61 42.34 27.02
CA VAL A 273 -10.58 42.68 26.03
C VAL A 273 -10.38 41.54 25.04
N ARG A 274 -10.28 40.32 25.55
CA ARG A 274 -10.14 39.11 24.69
C ARG A 274 -11.31 38.97 23.73
N LYS A 275 -12.54 39.22 24.18
CA LYS A 275 -13.73 39.21 23.35
C LYS A 275 -13.70 40.25 22.22
N LEU A 276 -13.19 41.46 22.53
CA LEU A 276 -13.12 42.56 21.56
C LEU A 276 -11.98 42.39 20.54
N THR A 277 -10.88 41.78 20.92
CA THR A 277 -9.68 41.67 20.07
C THR A 277 -9.69 40.50 19.12
N HIS A 278 -10.70 39.62 19.17
CA HIS A 278 -10.89 38.49 18.27
C HIS A 278 -9.57 37.83 17.84
N LYS A 279 -8.86 37.22 18.76
CA LYS A 279 -7.66 36.39 18.58
C LYS A 279 -6.30 36.94 19.07
N GLY A 280 -5.70 36.18 19.95
CA GLY A 280 -4.27 35.85 19.97
C GLY A 280 -3.28 36.85 20.55
N LYS A 281 -3.60 38.13 20.78
CA LYS A 281 -2.66 39.12 21.35
C LYS A 281 -3.02 39.58 22.76
N SER A 282 -3.78 38.79 23.51
CA SER A 282 -4.03 39.12 24.90
C SER A 282 -2.81 38.79 25.76
N PRO A 283 -2.42 39.66 26.74
CA PRO A 283 -1.40 39.32 27.71
C PRO A 283 -1.82 38.04 28.46
N ILE A 284 -0.82 37.34 29.02
CA ILE A 284 -1.07 36.13 29.80
C ILE A 284 -1.44 36.55 31.21
N LEU A 285 -2.54 36.04 31.72
CA LEU A 285 -2.97 36.31 33.08
C LEU A 285 -2.08 35.56 34.08
N CYS A 286 -1.44 36.27 35.00
CA CYS A 286 -0.62 35.70 36.05
C CYS A 286 -1.20 36.04 37.44
N LEU A 287 -1.62 35.01 38.16
CA LEU A 287 -2.16 35.12 39.52
C LEU A 287 -1.04 34.93 40.55
N VAL A 288 -0.69 35.98 41.28
CA VAL A 288 0.41 35.98 42.25
C VAL A 288 -0.13 36.15 43.65
N GLY A 289 0.34 35.36 44.61
CA GLY A 289 -0.07 35.50 46.01
C GLY A 289 0.29 34.29 46.88
N PRO A 290 0.06 34.34 48.18
CA PRO A 290 0.41 33.29 49.12
C PRO A 290 -0.22 31.93 48.76
N PRO A 291 0.36 30.81 49.20
CA PRO A 291 -0.28 29.49 49.00
C PRO A 291 -1.63 29.43 49.75
N GLY A 292 -2.58 28.72 49.16
CA GLY A 292 -3.90 28.56 49.76
C GLY A 292 -4.92 29.69 49.49
N THR A 293 -4.59 30.66 48.62
CA THR A 293 -5.49 31.77 48.25
C THR A 293 -6.43 31.45 47.09
N GLY A 294 -6.51 30.23 46.64
CA GLY A 294 -7.45 29.81 45.61
C GLY A 294 -7.06 30.09 44.16
N LYS A 295 -5.81 30.43 43.87
CA LYS A 295 -5.30 30.72 42.50
C LYS A 295 -5.67 29.67 41.46
N THR A 296 -5.43 28.41 41.78
CA THR A 296 -5.75 27.27 40.91
C THR A 296 -7.26 27.12 40.75
N SER A 297 -8.05 27.38 41.77
CA SER A 297 -9.52 27.34 41.74
C SER A 297 -10.09 28.44 40.84
N ILE A 298 -9.56 29.66 40.94
CA ILE A 298 -9.94 30.80 40.07
C ILE A 298 -9.70 30.45 38.61
N ALA A 299 -8.52 29.91 38.26
CA ALA A 299 -8.22 29.50 36.88
C ALA A 299 -9.23 28.44 36.37
N LYS A 300 -9.66 27.51 37.23
CA LYS A 300 -10.71 26.53 36.89
C LYS A 300 -12.06 27.19 36.62
N SER A 301 -12.46 28.16 37.47
CA SER A 301 -13.72 28.90 37.24
C SER A 301 -13.66 29.78 35.98
N VAL A 302 -12.49 30.32 35.61
CA VAL A 302 -12.31 31.00 34.34
C VAL A 302 -12.47 30.04 33.15
N ALA A 303 -11.97 28.81 33.25
CA ALA A 303 -12.17 27.80 32.20
C ALA A 303 -13.65 27.44 32.04
N GLU A 304 -14.38 27.27 33.14
CA GLU A 304 -15.82 27.01 33.16
C GLU A 304 -16.59 28.19 32.55
N ALA A 305 -16.25 29.41 32.97
CA ALA A 305 -16.87 30.65 32.47
C ALA A 305 -16.70 30.86 30.97
N THR A 306 -15.56 30.44 30.43
CA THR A 306 -15.27 30.53 28.98
C THR A 306 -15.64 29.30 28.16
N GLY A 307 -16.18 28.24 28.81
CA GLY A 307 -16.50 26.97 28.12
C GLY A 307 -15.29 26.16 27.67
N LYS A 308 -14.07 26.55 28.10
CA LYS A 308 -12.83 25.89 27.69
C LYS A 308 -12.55 24.65 28.53
N ARG A 309 -11.92 23.65 27.90
CA ARG A 309 -11.38 22.50 28.64
C ARG A 309 -10.21 22.92 29.48
N TYR A 310 -10.24 22.58 30.77
CA TYR A 310 -9.19 22.92 31.73
C TYR A 310 -8.11 21.86 31.82
N VAL A 311 -6.85 22.23 31.71
CA VAL A 311 -5.68 21.38 31.96
C VAL A 311 -4.67 22.11 32.81
N ARG A 312 -4.06 21.42 33.78
CA ARG A 312 -3.03 21.95 34.66
C ARG A 312 -1.67 21.37 34.34
N ILE A 313 -0.67 22.24 34.20
CA ILE A 313 0.74 21.90 34.03
C ILE A 313 1.51 22.43 35.25
N CYS A 314 2.00 21.51 36.09
CA CYS A 314 2.83 21.91 37.23
C CYS A 314 4.26 22.14 36.75
N LEU A 315 4.77 23.38 36.91
CA LEU A 315 6.14 23.78 36.53
C LEU A 315 7.12 23.72 37.70
N GLY A 316 6.59 23.51 38.91
CA GLY A 316 7.42 23.39 40.11
C GLY A 316 8.34 22.17 40.02
N GLY A 317 9.66 22.40 40.04
CA GLY A 317 10.66 21.35 39.95
C GLY A 317 11.09 20.95 38.54
N VAL A 318 10.53 21.55 37.47
CA VAL A 318 11.01 21.40 36.11
C VAL A 318 12.36 22.06 35.94
N LYS A 319 13.35 21.29 35.49
CA LYS A 319 14.75 21.73 35.36
C LYS A 319 15.30 21.62 33.95
N ASP A 320 14.67 20.86 33.10
CA ASP A 320 15.12 20.56 31.74
C ASP A 320 14.12 21.12 30.71
N GLU A 321 14.63 21.85 29.72
CA GLU A 321 13.86 22.30 28.56
C GLU A 321 13.11 21.15 27.89
N ALA A 322 13.71 19.97 27.86
CA ALA A 322 13.10 18.78 27.27
C ALA A 322 11.82 18.32 27.98
N GLU A 323 11.60 18.70 29.24
CA GLU A 323 10.31 18.44 29.88
C GLU A 323 9.17 19.27 29.26
N ILE A 324 9.46 20.47 28.74
CA ILE A 324 8.48 21.35 28.09
C ILE A 324 8.30 20.96 26.62
N ARG A 325 9.44 20.78 25.89
CA ARG A 325 9.50 20.55 24.45
C ARG A 325 9.58 19.08 24.03
N GLY A 326 9.66 18.16 24.99
CA GLY A 326 9.83 16.74 24.69
C GLY A 326 11.25 16.33 24.32
N HIS A 327 11.50 15.03 24.31
CA HIS A 327 12.77 14.44 23.91
C HIS A 327 12.67 13.95 22.46
N ARG A 328 13.77 14.05 21.70
CA ARG A 328 13.81 13.52 20.33
C ARG A 328 13.47 12.02 20.33
N LYS A 329 12.56 11.60 19.47
CA LYS A 329 12.05 10.21 19.38
C LYS A 329 13.11 9.14 19.16
N THR A 330 14.34 9.51 18.79
CA THR A 330 15.47 8.59 18.59
C THR A 330 16.10 8.11 19.90
N TYR A 331 15.78 8.75 21.03
CA TYR A 331 16.30 8.35 22.34
C TYR A 331 15.42 7.27 22.98
N VAL A 332 16.05 6.32 23.68
CA VAL A 332 15.32 5.33 24.49
C VAL A 332 14.60 6.04 25.62
N GLY A 333 13.28 5.82 25.73
CA GLY A 333 12.44 6.51 26.73
C GLY A 333 12.01 7.93 26.34
N ALA A 334 12.16 8.30 25.05
CA ALA A 334 11.65 9.57 24.55
C ALA A 334 10.14 9.70 24.77
N MET A 335 9.71 10.88 25.19
CA MET A 335 8.31 11.21 25.42
C MET A 335 8.02 12.65 24.98
N PRO A 336 6.75 12.95 24.61
CA PRO A 336 6.34 14.31 24.28
C PRO A 336 6.47 15.24 25.50
N GLY A 337 6.62 16.52 25.22
CA GLY A 337 6.69 17.56 26.24
C GLY A 337 5.38 17.76 26.97
N ARG A 338 5.43 18.40 28.14
CA ARG A 338 4.27 18.67 29.01
C ARG A 338 3.16 19.45 28.31
N ILE A 339 3.51 20.38 27.39
CA ILE A 339 2.54 21.13 26.58
C ILE A 339 1.76 20.21 25.68
N THR A 340 2.45 19.35 24.95
CA THR A 340 1.86 18.36 24.05
C THR A 340 0.99 17.34 24.81
N VAL A 341 1.46 16.87 25.97
CA VAL A 341 0.68 15.98 26.86
C VAL A 341 -0.58 16.69 27.36
N ALA A 342 -0.50 17.98 27.70
CA ALA A 342 -1.66 18.76 28.12
C ALA A 342 -2.69 18.91 27.00
N LEU A 343 -2.27 19.08 25.73
CA LEU A 343 -3.17 19.08 24.57
C LEU A 343 -3.87 17.72 24.39
N GLN A 344 -3.13 16.62 24.53
CA GLN A 344 -3.72 15.27 24.49
C GLN A 344 -4.80 15.06 25.57
N GLN A 345 -4.53 15.52 26.81
CA GLN A 345 -5.47 15.44 27.92
C GLN A 345 -6.73 16.29 27.70
N ALA A 346 -6.54 17.50 27.16
CA ALA A 346 -7.64 18.40 26.85
C ALA A 346 -8.56 17.87 25.73
N LYS A 347 -8.01 17.12 24.76
CA LYS A 347 -8.70 16.63 23.55
C LYS A 347 -9.28 17.74 22.67
N VAL A 348 -8.83 18.98 22.85
CA VAL A 348 -9.16 20.17 22.06
C VAL A 348 -7.91 21.02 21.86
N ALA A 349 -7.86 21.75 20.73
CA ALA A 349 -6.72 22.62 20.38
C ALA A 349 -6.74 23.97 21.10
N ASN A 350 -7.88 24.37 21.66
CA ASN A 350 -8.09 25.66 22.34
C ASN A 350 -8.40 25.55 23.85
N PRO A 351 -7.70 24.70 24.63
CA PRO A 351 -7.97 24.58 26.06
C PRO A 351 -7.56 25.82 26.84
N LEU A 352 -7.96 25.88 28.14
CA LEU A 352 -7.30 26.68 29.12
C LEU A 352 -6.20 25.86 29.77
N MET A 353 -4.95 26.30 29.64
CA MET A 353 -3.77 25.70 30.27
C MET A 353 -3.31 26.53 31.48
N LEU A 354 -3.40 25.93 32.63
CA LEU A 354 -2.84 26.53 33.85
C LEU A 354 -1.37 26.13 33.99
N LEU A 355 -0.47 27.11 33.94
CA LEU A 355 0.95 26.98 34.24
C LEU A 355 1.17 27.26 35.73
N ASP A 356 1.17 26.20 36.53
CA ASP A 356 1.19 26.32 37.99
C ASP A 356 2.61 26.36 38.54
N GLU A 357 2.87 27.24 39.49
CA GLU A 357 4.15 27.47 40.15
C GLU A 357 5.28 27.89 39.19
N ILE A 358 5.02 28.88 38.32
CA ILE A 358 5.98 29.37 37.33
C ILE A 358 7.22 30.04 37.99
N ASP A 359 7.08 30.53 39.22
CA ASP A 359 8.15 31.09 40.03
C ASP A 359 9.18 30.08 40.53
N LYS A 360 8.84 28.78 40.46
CA LYS A 360 9.73 27.68 40.88
C LYS A 360 10.47 27.02 39.69
N THR A 361 10.42 27.62 38.52
CA THR A 361 11.24 27.19 37.38
C THR A 361 12.68 27.60 37.60
N SER A 362 13.61 26.64 37.53
CA SER A 362 15.04 26.93 37.69
C SER A 362 15.77 26.83 36.35
N SER A 363 16.71 27.73 36.11
CA SER A 363 17.66 27.62 35.02
C SER A 363 18.87 26.83 35.50
N ASP A 364 19.06 25.62 35.05
CA ASP A 364 20.24 24.82 35.29
C ASP A 364 21.10 24.74 34.00
N TYR A 365 22.34 24.27 34.15
CA TYR A 365 23.33 24.09 33.07
C TYR A 365 22.84 23.21 31.88
N LYS A 366 21.69 22.58 31.98
CA LYS A 366 21.15 21.62 30.98
C LYS A 366 20.11 22.19 30.02
N GLY A 367 19.73 23.43 30.16
CA GLY A 367 18.75 24.08 29.29
C GLY A 367 17.99 25.19 30.01
N ASP A 368 17.54 26.18 29.27
CA ASP A 368 16.77 27.29 29.80
C ASP A 368 15.28 27.04 29.64
N THR A 369 14.66 26.49 30.69
CA THR A 369 13.21 26.28 30.77
C THR A 369 12.42 27.55 30.45
N SER A 370 12.99 28.72 30.81
CA SER A 370 12.38 30.03 30.54
C SER A 370 12.33 30.32 29.04
N SER A 371 13.36 29.96 28.27
CA SER A 371 13.35 30.09 26.80
C SER A 371 12.28 29.24 26.15
N ALA A 372 12.10 28.01 26.62
CA ALA A 372 11.03 27.12 26.10
C ALA A 372 9.64 27.70 26.41
N LEU A 373 9.44 28.23 27.62
CA LEU A 373 8.18 28.88 28.00
C LEU A 373 7.94 30.18 27.21
N LEU A 374 8.99 30.93 26.88
CA LEU A 374 8.88 32.15 26.07
C LEU A 374 8.31 31.78 24.67
N GLU A 375 8.77 30.72 24.02
CA GLU A 375 8.22 30.29 22.74
C GLU A 375 6.75 29.89 22.87
N VAL A 376 6.37 29.16 23.92
CA VAL A 376 4.97 28.74 24.18
C VAL A 376 4.07 29.94 24.40
N LEU A 377 4.57 30.97 25.11
CA LEU A 377 3.80 32.13 25.58
C LEU A 377 3.85 33.32 24.63
N ASP A 378 4.75 33.32 23.64
CA ASP A 378 4.85 34.38 22.65
C ASP A 378 3.82 34.25 21.55
N PRO A 379 2.85 35.18 21.40
CA PRO A 379 1.85 35.12 20.34
C PRO A 379 2.42 35.16 18.91
N GLU A 380 3.68 35.61 18.76
CA GLU A 380 4.32 35.62 17.44
C GLU A 380 4.96 34.29 17.07
N GLN A 381 5.27 33.44 18.06
CA GLN A 381 5.96 32.15 17.88
C GLN A 381 5.07 30.92 18.17
N ASN A 382 4.10 31.06 19.07
CA ASN A 382 3.31 29.95 19.59
C ASN A 382 2.39 29.28 18.54
N ASN A 383 2.13 29.91 17.41
CA ASN A 383 1.40 29.37 16.29
C ASN A 383 2.17 28.25 15.55
N ARG A 384 3.46 28.08 15.86
CA ARG A 384 4.34 27.06 15.30
C ARG A 384 5.21 26.40 16.38
N PHE A 385 4.64 26.19 17.56
CA PHE A 385 5.34 25.49 18.62
C PHE A 385 5.81 24.11 18.14
N ASN A 386 7.09 23.81 18.34
CA ASN A 386 7.68 22.57 17.88
C ASN A 386 8.14 21.70 19.05
N ASP A 387 7.38 20.64 19.31
CA ASP A 387 7.75 19.58 20.23
C ASP A 387 8.78 18.65 19.55
N HIS A 388 9.90 18.38 20.22
CA HIS A 388 10.99 17.56 19.67
C HIS A 388 10.61 16.09 19.46
N TYR A 389 9.61 15.58 20.20
CA TYR A 389 9.09 14.23 20.02
C TYR A 389 8.15 14.17 18.83
N VAL A 390 7.24 15.11 18.72
CA VAL A 390 6.20 15.15 17.67
C VAL A 390 6.78 15.53 16.31
N GLU A 391 7.78 16.44 16.28
CA GLU A 391 8.44 16.94 15.06
C GLU A 391 7.47 17.55 14.02
N LEU A 392 6.31 18.02 14.46
CA LEU A 392 5.32 18.73 13.65
C LEU A 392 4.90 20.02 14.40
N PRO A 393 4.68 21.12 13.69
CA PRO A 393 4.25 22.35 14.31
C PRO A 393 2.85 22.21 14.92
N GLN A 394 2.69 22.65 16.15
CA GLN A 394 1.43 22.71 16.89
C GLN A 394 1.02 24.17 17.04
N ASP A 395 -0.21 24.50 16.72
CA ASP A 395 -0.75 25.84 16.87
C ASP A 395 -1.32 26.02 18.28
N LEU A 396 -0.67 26.85 19.08
CA LEU A 396 -1.08 27.20 20.44
C LEU A 396 -1.77 28.57 20.52
N SER A 397 -2.02 29.24 19.39
CA SER A 397 -2.56 30.62 19.37
C SER A 397 -3.94 30.76 20.00
N GLU A 398 -4.76 29.71 19.96
CA GLU A 398 -6.11 29.66 20.54
C GLU A 398 -6.14 29.14 21.99
N VAL A 399 -4.97 28.72 22.52
CA VAL A 399 -4.84 28.29 23.91
C VAL A 399 -4.94 29.49 24.85
N LEU A 400 -5.73 29.39 25.89
CA LEU A 400 -5.79 30.39 26.95
C LEU A 400 -4.81 30.00 28.06
N PHE A 401 -3.66 30.73 28.17
CA PHE A 401 -2.72 30.48 29.22
C PHE A 401 -3.02 31.32 30.43
N ILE A 402 -3.04 30.71 31.61
CA ILE A 402 -3.04 31.35 32.93
C ILE A 402 -1.85 30.84 33.72
N ALA A 403 -1.09 31.70 34.30
CA ALA A 403 0.03 31.34 35.17
C ALA A 403 -0.31 31.56 36.64
N THR A 404 0.30 30.79 37.55
CA THR A 404 0.27 31.06 38.98
C THR A 404 1.67 31.13 39.55
N ALA A 405 1.87 32.03 40.51
CA ALA A 405 3.11 32.17 41.26
C ALA A 405 2.81 32.46 42.72
N ASN A 406 3.76 32.13 43.61
CA ASN A 406 3.68 32.54 45.01
C ASN A 406 4.41 33.87 45.23
N ASP A 407 5.48 34.08 44.46
CA ASP A 407 6.30 35.31 44.54
C ASP A 407 6.62 35.82 43.14
N ILE A 408 6.41 37.10 42.90
CA ILE A 408 6.70 37.76 41.63
C ILE A 408 8.21 37.80 41.35
N GLN A 409 9.05 37.84 42.39
CA GLN A 409 10.51 37.92 42.25
C GLN A 409 11.11 36.63 41.69
N GLY A 410 10.42 35.50 41.84
CA GLY A 410 10.81 34.21 41.30
C GLY A 410 10.54 34.07 39.80
N ILE A 411 9.76 34.96 39.19
CA ILE A 411 9.43 34.90 37.77
C ILE A 411 10.54 35.58 36.95
N PRO A 412 11.09 34.90 35.90
CA PRO A 412 12.07 35.54 35.00
C PRO A 412 11.48 36.77 34.31
N ARG A 413 12.24 37.86 34.27
CA ARG A 413 11.80 39.15 33.70
C ARG A 413 11.21 39.02 32.27
N PRO A 414 11.83 38.28 31.33
CA PRO A 414 11.28 38.16 29.99
C PRO A 414 9.88 37.52 29.93
N LEU A 415 9.56 36.64 30.88
CA LEU A 415 8.22 36.07 31.02
C LEU A 415 7.25 37.07 31.65
N LEU A 416 7.72 37.80 32.70
CA LEU A 416 6.93 38.78 33.42
C LEU A 416 6.46 39.92 32.48
N ASP A 417 7.33 40.40 31.58
CA ASP A 417 7.01 41.43 30.58
C ASP A 417 5.84 41.10 29.65
N ARG A 418 5.47 39.81 29.57
CA ARG A 418 4.36 39.30 28.76
C ARG A 418 3.11 38.95 29.55
N MET A 419 3.16 39.17 30.87
CA MET A 419 2.10 38.79 31.80
C MET A 419 1.38 40.00 32.37
N GLU A 420 0.08 39.90 32.43
CA GLU A 420 -0.73 40.78 33.28
C GLU A 420 -0.82 40.16 34.67
N VAL A 421 -0.16 40.82 35.64
CA VAL A 421 -0.07 40.34 37.01
C VAL A 421 -1.28 40.80 37.82
N ILE A 422 -1.98 39.84 38.43
CA ILE A 422 -3.03 40.10 39.39
C ILE A 422 -2.56 39.56 40.75
N GLU A 423 -2.38 40.49 41.70
CA GLU A 423 -1.99 40.15 43.07
C GLU A 423 -3.22 39.69 43.88
N ILE A 424 -3.11 38.52 44.47
CA ILE A 424 -4.15 37.94 45.35
C ILE A 424 -3.64 38.01 46.78
N SER A 425 -4.25 38.87 47.57
CA SER A 425 -3.94 38.96 48.99
C SER A 425 -4.45 37.76 49.79
N GLY A 426 -3.88 37.53 50.95
CA GLY A 426 -4.41 36.52 51.88
C GLY A 426 -5.82 36.90 52.39
N TYR A 427 -6.60 35.91 52.69
CA TYR A 427 -7.97 36.12 53.22
C TYR A 427 -7.97 36.70 54.62
N THR A 428 -8.89 37.63 54.86
CA THR A 428 -9.26 38.13 56.22
C THR A 428 -9.99 37.04 57.01
N GLU A 429 -10.09 37.22 58.33
CA GLU A 429 -10.83 36.27 59.20
C GLU A 429 -12.30 36.06 58.74
N ASN A 430 -12.99 37.16 58.41
CA ASN A 430 -14.36 37.10 57.91
C ASN A 430 -14.50 36.33 56.59
N GLU A 431 -13.53 36.51 55.67
CA GLU A 431 -13.54 35.78 54.42
C GLU A 431 -13.28 34.28 54.61
N LYS A 432 -12.41 33.90 55.57
CA LYS A 432 -12.16 32.50 55.92
C LYS A 432 -13.35 31.77 56.54
N GLU A 433 -14.23 32.51 57.23
CA GLU A 433 -15.48 31.96 57.79
C GLU A 433 -16.50 31.62 56.69
N HIS A 434 -16.42 32.25 55.52
CA HIS A 434 -17.35 32.06 54.40
C HIS A 434 -16.80 31.12 53.33
N ILE A 435 -15.50 30.74 53.38
CA ILE A 435 -14.82 29.81 52.47
C ILE A 435 -14.76 28.41 53.08
#